data_9f69a4df806965a22fbdd00ff8c37bdf
#
_entry.id   9f69a4df806965a22fbdd00ff8c37bdf
#
_cell.length_a   1.000
_cell.length_b   1.000
_cell.length_c   1.000
_cell.angle_alpha   90.00
_cell.angle_beta   90.00
_cell.angle_gamma   90.00
#
_symmetry.space_group_name_H-M   'P 1'
#
loop_
_entity.id
_entity.type
_entity.pdbx_description
1 polymer ?
#
loop_
_entity_poly.entity_id
_entity_poly.type
_entity_poly.pdbx_seq_one_letter_code
_entity_poly.pdbx_strand_id
1 'polypeptide(L)'
;MKYLVNGLSPNMFDFKNSGKVVVKIDHLDTKEFCNGIKDAVNMIGHQSTADLVNALCGTSFKMNRGSFTSNKGDEIYIITLSIRLEEGKVLTLDEISELLRQDKIKFMRAVQIE
;
A
#
# COMPACT_ATOMS: atom_id res chain seq x y z
N MET A 1 1.96 11.41 9.40
CA MET A 1 2.14 11.14 7.95
C MET A 1 1.46 9.83 7.56
N LYS A 2 0.92 9.80 6.38
CA LYS A 2 0.34 8.58 5.79
C LYS A 2 1.10 8.25 4.51
N TYR A 3 1.44 6.99 4.34
CA TYR A 3 2.15 6.48 3.17
C TYR A 3 1.35 5.35 2.51
N LEU A 4 1.46 5.24 1.20
CA LEU A 4 0.87 4.15 0.42
C LEU A 4 2.00 3.36 -0.22
N VAL A 5 2.06 2.06 0.05
CA VAL A 5 3.13 1.17 -0.43
C VAL A 5 2.56 -0.12 -1.01
N ASN A 6 3.35 -0.80 -1.82
CA ASN A 6 3.03 -2.13 -2.35
C ASN A 6 3.80 -3.26 -1.65
N GLY A 7 4.32 -2.99 -0.48
CA GLY A 7 4.99 -3.95 0.38
C GLY A 7 5.62 -3.25 1.56
N LEU A 8 5.79 -3.97 2.66
CA LEU A 8 6.41 -3.44 3.87
C LEU A 8 7.84 -3.96 3.98
N SER A 9 8.79 -3.05 4.20
CA SER A 9 10.21 -3.38 4.32
C SER A 9 10.79 -2.84 5.64
N PRO A 10 11.69 -3.57 6.30
CA PRO A 10 12.38 -3.05 7.47
C PRO A 10 13.13 -1.74 7.22
N ASN A 11 13.55 -1.48 5.98
CA ASN A 11 14.24 -0.23 5.64
C ASN A 11 13.36 1.02 5.78
N MET A 12 12.05 0.84 5.90
CA MET A 12 11.10 1.94 6.13
C MET A 12 11.12 2.46 7.57
N PHE A 13 11.87 1.83 8.47
CA PHE A 13 11.88 2.15 9.89
C PHE A 13 13.27 2.55 10.37
N ASP A 14 13.31 3.43 11.37
CA ASP A 14 14.55 3.88 12.00
C ASP A 14 14.79 3.10 13.30
N PHE A 15 15.83 2.29 13.32
CA PHE A 15 16.22 1.46 14.46
C PHE A 15 17.30 2.11 15.34
N LYS A 16 17.76 3.31 15.00
CA LYS A 16 18.94 3.93 15.63
C LYS A 16 18.74 4.24 17.12
N ASN A 17 17.53 4.62 17.51
CA ASN A 17 17.28 5.09 18.88
C ASN A 17 17.09 3.95 19.90
N SER A 18 16.45 2.85 19.49
CA SER A 18 16.11 1.78 20.43
C SER A 18 16.51 0.39 19.95
N GLY A 19 16.96 0.26 18.70
CA GLY A 19 17.23 -1.03 18.09
C GLY A 19 15.98 -1.89 17.89
N LYS A 20 14.80 -1.32 18.16
CA LYS A 20 13.53 -2.05 18.09
C LYS A 20 12.42 -1.13 17.59
N VAL A 21 11.58 -1.67 16.71
CA VAL A 21 10.38 -1.00 16.22
C VAL A 21 9.20 -1.96 16.38
N VAL A 22 8.08 -1.44 16.91
CA VAL A 22 6.85 -2.22 17.05
C VAL A 22 5.79 -1.63 16.13
N VAL A 23 5.20 -2.48 15.30
CA VAL A 23 4.21 -2.10 14.31
C VAL A 23 2.96 -2.95 14.51
N LYS A 24 1.80 -2.29 14.56
CA LYS A 24 0.50 -2.96 14.57
C LYS A 24 -0.04 -2.99 13.15
N ILE A 25 -0.39 -4.19 12.65
CA ILE A 25 -0.93 -4.36 11.30
C ILE A 25 -2.37 -4.84 11.41
N ASP A 26 -3.28 -4.10 10.77
CA ASP A 26 -4.70 -4.45 10.66
C ASP A 26 -5.05 -4.72 9.20
N HIS A 27 -5.90 -5.71 8.97
CA HIS A 27 -6.49 -5.96 7.65
C HIS A 27 -7.59 -4.92 7.38
N LEU A 28 -7.65 -4.40 6.17
CA LEU A 28 -8.67 -3.43 5.75
C LEU A 28 -9.55 -4.02 4.65
N ASP A 29 -10.81 -3.61 4.61
CA ASP A 29 -11.63 -3.83 3.42
C ASP A 29 -11.31 -2.77 2.34
N THR A 30 -11.84 -2.97 1.14
CA THR A 30 -11.59 -2.08 0.01
C THR A 30 -11.98 -0.63 0.32
N LYS A 31 -13.13 -0.42 0.96
CA LYS A 31 -13.64 0.91 1.27
C LYS A 31 -12.75 1.63 2.28
N GLU A 32 -12.34 0.94 3.32
CA GLU A 32 -11.43 1.49 4.33
C GLU A 32 -10.09 1.88 3.70
N PHE A 33 -9.56 1.01 2.86
CA PHE A 33 -8.31 1.28 2.14
C PHE A 33 -8.43 2.50 1.24
N CYS A 34 -9.44 2.54 0.37
CA CYS A 34 -9.63 3.65 -0.56
C CYS A 34 -9.84 4.99 0.16
N ASN A 35 -10.57 4.98 1.27
CA ASN A 35 -10.77 6.19 2.07
C ASN A 35 -9.47 6.64 2.74
N GLY A 36 -8.68 5.70 3.23
CA GLY A 36 -7.45 6.00 3.96
C GLY A 36 -6.35 6.58 3.11
N ILE A 37 -6.25 6.18 1.84
CA ILE A 37 -5.14 6.59 0.96
C ILE A 37 -5.34 7.95 0.28
N LYS A 38 -6.48 8.59 0.44
CA LYS A 38 -6.79 9.85 -0.28
C LYS A 38 -5.76 10.95 -0.04
N ASP A 39 -5.20 11.01 1.14
CA ASP A 39 -4.20 11.99 1.56
C ASP A 39 -2.84 11.37 1.84
N ALA A 40 -2.61 10.14 1.38
CA ALA A 40 -1.35 9.44 1.59
C ALA A 40 -0.29 9.87 0.57
N VAL A 41 0.97 9.86 1.01
CA VAL A 41 2.11 10.01 0.12
C VAL A 41 2.32 8.68 -0.60
N ASN A 42 2.25 8.70 -1.93
CA ASN A 42 2.39 7.48 -2.72
C ASN A 42 3.85 7.06 -2.84
N MET A 43 4.13 5.82 -2.45
CA MET A 43 5.44 5.19 -2.56
C MET A 43 5.35 3.84 -3.29
N ILE A 44 4.29 3.62 -4.07
CA ILE A 44 4.17 2.42 -4.90
C ILE A 44 5.21 2.48 -6.02
N GLY A 45 6.08 1.49 -6.07
CA GLY A 45 7.22 1.46 -6.99
C GLY A 45 6.95 0.81 -8.35
N HIS A 46 5.71 0.41 -8.64
CA HIS A 46 5.30 -0.22 -9.90
C HIS A 46 4.09 0.48 -10.47
N GLN A 47 4.16 0.92 -11.74
CA GLN A 47 3.06 1.62 -12.38
C GLN A 47 1.79 0.77 -12.50
N SER A 48 1.94 -0.53 -12.78
CA SER A 48 0.78 -1.44 -12.88
C SER A 48 0.00 -1.53 -11.58
N THR A 49 0.68 -1.52 -10.44
CA THR A 49 0.03 -1.52 -9.12
C THR A 49 -0.63 -0.17 -8.83
N ALA A 50 0.02 0.93 -9.18
CA ALA A 50 -0.58 2.27 -9.06
C ALA A 50 -1.83 2.39 -9.92
N ASP A 51 -1.80 1.87 -11.15
CA ASP A 51 -2.95 1.87 -12.05
C ASP A 51 -4.12 1.07 -11.47
N LEU A 52 -3.83 -0.07 -10.84
CA LEU A 52 -4.84 -0.89 -10.18
C LEU A 52 -5.52 -0.11 -9.04
N VAL A 53 -4.73 0.53 -8.19
CA VAL A 53 -5.25 1.36 -7.09
C VAL A 53 -6.10 2.51 -7.65
N ASN A 54 -5.63 3.17 -8.69
CA ASN A 54 -6.35 4.28 -9.32
C ASN A 54 -7.71 3.84 -9.87
N ALA A 55 -7.75 2.69 -10.54
CA ALA A 55 -9.00 2.13 -11.08
C ALA A 55 -9.96 1.76 -9.94
N LEU A 56 -9.45 1.19 -8.86
CA LEU A 56 -10.25 0.73 -7.74
C LEU A 56 -10.77 1.87 -6.87
N CYS A 57 -9.94 2.86 -6.60
CA CYS A 57 -10.21 3.92 -5.64
C CYS A 57 -10.53 5.29 -6.26
N GLY A 58 -10.47 5.41 -7.58
CA GLY A 58 -10.72 6.70 -8.25
C GLY A 58 -9.63 7.74 -8.00
N THR A 59 -8.40 7.29 -7.81
CA THR A 59 -7.23 8.15 -7.56
C THR A 59 -6.41 8.35 -8.83
N SER A 60 -5.34 9.15 -8.74
CA SER A 60 -4.46 9.49 -9.86
C SER A 60 -2.99 9.35 -9.50
N PHE A 61 -2.65 8.34 -8.74
CA PHE A 61 -1.25 8.11 -8.33
C PHE A 61 -0.39 7.69 -9.50
N LYS A 62 0.84 8.20 -9.51
CA LYS A 62 1.90 7.73 -10.40
C LYS A 62 2.93 6.98 -9.56
N MET A 63 3.55 5.95 -10.13
CA MET A 63 4.58 5.21 -9.40
C MET A 63 5.67 6.14 -8.88
N ASN A 64 6.23 5.79 -7.73
CA ASN A 64 7.30 6.56 -7.09
C ASN A 64 8.26 5.58 -6.42
N ARG A 65 9.43 5.39 -6.98
CA ARG A 65 10.49 4.52 -6.45
C ARG A 65 11.38 5.21 -5.42
N GLY A 66 10.84 6.16 -4.69
CA GLY A 66 11.55 6.81 -3.61
C GLY A 66 11.67 5.92 -2.37
N SER A 67 12.21 6.50 -1.33
CA SER A 67 12.28 5.88 -0.02
C SER A 67 11.76 6.85 1.04
N PHE A 68 11.33 6.31 2.16
CA PHE A 68 10.87 7.11 3.30
C PHE A 68 11.25 6.41 4.60
N THR A 69 11.21 7.17 5.69
CA THR A 69 11.39 6.64 7.03
C THR A 69 10.13 6.91 7.82
N SER A 70 9.53 5.85 8.33
CA SER A 70 8.36 5.93 9.20
C SER A 70 8.78 6.37 10.60
N ASN A 71 7.95 7.19 11.21
CA ASN A 71 8.09 7.62 12.59
C ASN A 71 6.92 7.10 13.42
N LYS A 72 7.09 7.12 14.74
CA LYS A 72 6.02 6.73 15.66
C LYS A 72 4.74 7.52 15.35
N GLY A 73 3.63 6.81 15.20
CA GLY A 73 2.33 7.39 14.87
C GLY A 73 2.03 7.48 13.38
N ASP A 74 3.03 7.27 12.51
CA ASP A 74 2.79 7.26 11.08
C ASP A 74 1.96 6.03 10.68
N GLU A 75 1.12 6.20 9.66
CA GLU A 75 0.30 5.15 9.10
C GLU A 75 0.81 4.75 7.72
N ILE A 76 0.94 3.45 7.51
CA ILE A 76 1.37 2.90 6.21
C ILE A 76 0.24 2.04 5.68
N TYR A 77 -0.32 2.44 4.54
CA TYR A 77 -1.35 1.68 3.83
C TYR A 77 -0.68 0.77 2.82
N ILE A 78 -1.01 -0.51 2.84
CA ILE A 78 -0.32 -1.53 2.08
C ILE A 78 -1.30 -2.26 1.18
N ILE A 79 -0.98 -2.33 -0.11
CA ILE A 79 -1.64 -3.25 -1.03
C ILE A 79 -0.66 -4.38 -1.34
N THR A 80 -1.12 -5.62 -1.17
CA THR A 80 -0.32 -6.80 -1.53
C THR A 80 -1.04 -7.61 -2.60
N LEU A 81 -0.26 -8.14 -3.53
CA LEU A 81 -0.76 -8.96 -4.62
C LEU A 81 -0.09 -10.33 -4.54
N SER A 82 -0.89 -11.39 -4.62
CA SER A 82 -0.36 -12.76 -4.69
C SER A 82 -0.18 -13.22 -6.14
N ILE A 83 -0.33 -12.31 -7.09
CA ILE A 83 -0.06 -12.52 -8.49
C ILE A 83 0.88 -11.44 -9.00
N ARG A 84 1.55 -11.71 -10.13
CA ARG A 84 2.36 -10.72 -10.83
C ARG A 84 1.50 -10.04 -11.89
N LEU A 85 1.45 -8.70 -11.86
CA LEU A 85 0.79 -7.93 -12.91
C LEU A 85 1.72 -7.78 -14.12
N GLU A 86 1.16 -7.91 -15.31
CA GLU A 86 1.88 -7.65 -16.54
C GLU A 86 2.17 -6.16 -16.67
N GLU A 87 3.41 -5.84 -17.04
CA GLU A 87 3.83 -4.47 -17.25
C GLU A 87 3.08 -3.86 -18.43
N GLY A 88 2.56 -2.65 -18.23
CA GLY A 88 1.80 -1.95 -19.27
C GLY A 88 0.36 -2.39 -19.43
N LYS A 89 -0.09 -3.42 -18.70
CA LYS A 89 -1.48 -3.85 -18.73
C LYS A 89 -2.27 -3.14 -17.65
N VAL A 90 -3.36 -2.48 -18.02
CA VAL A 90 -4.31 -1.87 -17.09
C VAL A 90 -5.49 -2.83 -16.93
N LEU A 91 -5.74 -3.28 -15.70
CA LEU A 91 -6.83 -4.18 -15.40
C LEU A 91 -8.17 -3.45 -15.45
N THR A 92 -9.20 -4.12 -15.98
CA THR A 92 -10.57 -3.63 -15.90
C THR A 92 -11.12 -3.80 -14.48
N LEU A 93 -12.20 -3.09 -14.16
CA LEU A 93 -12.87 -3.25 -12.86
C LEU A 93 -13.37 -4.69 -12.66
N ASP A 94 -13.83 -5.36 -13.72
CA ASP A 94 -14.26 -6.76 -13.65
C ASP A 94 -13.09 -7.69 -13.29
N GLU A 95 -11.93 -7.48 -13.92
CA GLU A 95 -10.72 -8.25 -13.61
C GLU A 95 -10.26 -8.01 -12.16
N ILE A 96 -10.30 -6.78 -11.69
CA ILE A 96 -9.95 -6.42 -10.30
C ILE A 96 -10.93 -7.07 -9.32
N SER A 97 -12.24 -7.02 -9.62
CA SER A 97 -13.27 -7.64 -8.78
C SER A 97 -13.07 -9.14 -8.66
N GLU A 98 -12.69 -9.80 -9.76
CA GLU A 98 -12.38 -11.23 -9.75
C GLU A 98 -11.17 -11.56 -8.88
N LEU A 99 -10.11 -10.74 -8.95
CA LEU A 99 -8.92 -10.92 -8.11
C LEU A 99 -9.25 -10.72 -6.63
N LEU A 100 -10.09 -9.75 -6.30
CA LEU A 100 -10.57 -9.52 -4.93
C LEU A 100 -11.36 -10.73 -4.43
N ARG A 101 -12.26 -11.26 -5.26
CA ARG A 101 -13.06 -12.42 -4.92
C ARG A 101 -12.20 -13.67 -4.68
N GLN A 102 -11.08 -13.79 -5.39
CA GLN A 102 -10.12 -14.90 -5.23
C GLN A 102 -9.11 -14.65 -4.11
N ASP A 103 -9.25 -13.57 -3.36
CA ASP A 103 -8.34 -13.19 -2.26
C ASP A 103 -6.88 -13.00 -2.71
N LYS A 104 -6.69 -12.55 -3.95
CA LYS A 104 -5.37 -12.30 -4.54
C LYS A 104 -4.89 -10.87 -4.35
N ILE A 105 -5.77 -10.00 -3.88
CA ILE A 105 -5.46 -8.61 -3.50
C ILE A 105 -5.85 -8.45 -2.04
N LYS A 106 -4.91 -7.97 -1.22
CA LYS A 106 -5.16 -7.71 0.21
C LYS A 106 -4.74 -6.30 0.54
N PHE A 107 -5.47 -5.69 1.46
CA PHE A 107 -5.20 -4.35 1.96
C PHE A 107 -4.94 -4.39 3.46
N MET A 108 -3.95 -3.64 3.90
CA MET A 108 -3.57 -3.57 5.31
C MET A 108 -3.19 -2.14 5.69
N ARG A 109 -3.26 -1.85 6.98
CA ARG A 109 -2.72 -0.63 7.55
C ARG A 109 -1.75 -1.00 8.65
N ALA A 110 -0.53 -0.49 8.57
CA ALA A 110 0.48 -0.64 9.60
C ALA A 110 0.64 0.69 10.32
N VAL A 111 0.65 0.67 11.65
CA VAL A 111 0.91 1.86 12.47
C VAL A 111 2.09 1.56 13.37
N GLN A 112 3.11 2.41 13.31
CA GLN A 112 4.26 2.30 14.18
C GLN A 112 3.89 2.82 15.57
N ILE A 113 3.93 1.95 16.58
CA ILE A 113 3.53 2.28 17.95
C ILE A 113 4.73 2.46 18.88
N GLU A 114 5.90 2.00 18.47
CA GLU A 114 7.17 2.22 19.20
C GLU A 114 8.32 2.44 18.24
#